data_6bced7cc2941983e0f927a6f57cc8197
#
_entry.id   6bced7cc2941983e0f927a6f57cc8197
#
_cell.length_a   1.000
_cell.length_b   1.000
_cell.length_c   1.000
_cell.angle_alpha   90.00
_cell.angle_beta   90.00
_cell.angle_gamma   90.00
#
_symmetry.space_group_name_H-M   'P 1'
#
loop_
_entity.id
_entity.type
_entity.pdbx_description
1 polymer ?
#
loop_
_entity_poly.entity_id
_entity_poly.type
_entity_poly.pdbx_seq_one_letter_code
_entity_poly.pdbx_strand_id
1 'polypeptide(L)'
;YDEIDDLDDDLPDEEDDKIIEGDELIEKHRKKKRRRRIILIVFLVLIALYGAVSVYFSFHFFPNTKVNGVGFSLSSAEQVQAHMKEEVKGYTLRMKESDGGTETISGSDIDIEYVADDSVEKLIKKQNPLLWITGLWKQQNIESSVGVKYDKDKLTEVIENLDCMAEENQTPSVSAKPEFTGEKFEVAAEQIGTAIDKDKFAETVTKAINGFQSEVDLMKEDCYILPKYTKDSPEVAEACEKMNSELGANITLDFSPNTEVVDSSVISQWIAVDDNMQ
;
A
#
# COMPACT_ATOMS: atom_id res chain seq x y z
N TYR A 1 88.47 63.29 -43.81
CA TYR A 1 87.67 62.51 -44.70
C TYR A 1 87.49 61.16 -44.06
N ASP A 2 86.43 60.74 -43.46
CA ASP A 2 85.29 60.21 -44.11
C ASP A 2 84.45 59.45 -43.10
N GLU A 3 83.28 59.56 -43.36
CA GLU A 3 82.10 58.80 -42.93
C GLU A 3 82.28 57.60 -41.98
N ILE A 4 81.68 57.67 -40.87
CA ILE A 4 81.34 56.53 -40.01
C ILE A 4 79.84 56.31 -40.11
N ASP A 5 79.46 55.24 -40.76
CA ASP A 5 78.08 54.71 -40.80
C ASP A 5 77.59 54.28 -39.44
N ASP A 6 76.49 54.83 -39.06
CA ASP A 6 75.63 54.38 -37.95
C ASP A 6 75.16 53.00 -38.28
N LEU A 7 75.52 52.01 -37.48
CA LEU A 7 74.83 50.72 -37.43
C LEU A 7 73.90 50.73 -36.20
N ASP A 8 72.67 51.00 -36.45
CA ASP A 8 71.59 50.73 -35.53
C ASP A 8 71.55 49.22 -35.21
N ASP A 9 71.89 48.90 -33.97
CA ASP A 9 71.83 47.55 -33.40
C ASP A 9 70.47 47.32 -32.80
N ASP A 10 69.41 47.08 -33.68
CA ASP A 10 68.09 46.61 -33.26
C ASP A 10 68.18 45.14 -32.84
N LEU A 11 68.53 44.90 -31.59
CA LEU A 11 68.35 43.62 -30.97
C LEU A 11 66.92 43.57 -30.46
N PRO A 12 66.14 42.58 -30.85
CA PRO A 12 64.80 42.43 -30.30
C PRO A 12 64.86 42.05 -28.80
N ASP A 13 64.07 42.76 -27.98
CA ASP A 13 63.91 42.56 -26.55
C ASP A 13 63.29 41.20 -26.24
N GLU A 14 64.08 40.09 -26.29
CA GLU A 14 63.68 38.76 -25.83
C GLU A 14 63.40 38.72 -24.30
N GLU A 15 63.83 39.72 -23.54
CA GLU A 15 63.55 39.79 -22.09
C GLU A 15 62.13 40.31 -21.77
N ASP A 16 61.61 41.26 -22.53
CA ASP A 16 60.28 41.78 -22.31
C ASP A 16 59.17 40.77 -22.64
N ASP A 17 59.33 39.94 -23.68
CA ASP A 17 58.38 38.89 -24.03
C ASP A 17 58.32 37.81 -22.93
N LYS A 18 59.45 37.42 -22.28
CA LYS A 18 59.47 36.46 -21.18
C LYS A 18 58.86 37.01 -19.91
N ILE A 19 58.93 38.30 -19.67
CA ILE A 19 58.33 38.98 -18.49
C ILE A 19 56.81 39.02 -18.67
N ILE A 20 56.32 39.32 -19.87
CA ILE A 20 54.91 39.39 -20.21
C ILE A 20 54.27 37.98 -20.11
N GLU A 21 54.94 36.91 -20.59
CA GLU A 21 54.48 35.53 -20.49
C GLU A 21 54.45 35.03 -19.03
N GLY A 22 55.42 35.44 -18.20
CA GLY A 22 55.48 35.16 -16.78
C GLY A 22 54.31 35.82 -15.99
N ASP A 23 53.99 37.07 -16.26
CA ASP A 23 52.91 37.80 -15.63
C ASP A 23 51.53 37.25 -16.03
N GLU A 24 51.32 36.87 -17.27
CA GLU A 24 50.10 36.16 -17.71
C GLU A 24 49.92 34.80 -17.01
N LEU A 25 50.97 34.03 -16.85
CA LEU A 25 50.96 32.77 -16.13
C LEU A 25 50.61 32.97 -14.65
N ILE A 26 51.19 33.98 -14.01
CA ILE A 26 50.91 34.35 -12.61
C ILE A 26 49.45 34.80 -12.47
N GLU A 27 48.94 35.60 -13.38
CA GLU A 27 47.52 36.06 -13.37
C GLU A 27 46.57 34.89 -13.60
N LYS A 28 46.84 33.97 -14.53
CA LYS A 28 46.04 32.75 -14.74
C LYS A 28 46.02 31.88 -13.48
N HIS A 29 47.15 31.73 -12.77
CA HIS A 29 47.23 30.99 -11.52
C HIS A 29 46.47 31.69 -10.39
N ARG A 30 46.49 33.01 -10.27
CA ARG A 30 45.73 33.80 -9.30
C ARG A 30 44.24 33.67 -9.57
N LYS A 31 43.78 33.77 -10.83
CA LYS A 31 42.38 33.60 -11.26
C LYS A 31 41.91 32.16 -10.94
N LYS A 32 42.72 31.12 -11.22
CA LYS A 32 42.40 29.72 -10.90
C LYS A 32 42.30 29.48 -9.38
N LYS A 33 43.21 30.05 -8.59
CA LYS A 33 43.17 29.94 -7.12
C LYS A 33 41.96 30.67 -6.52
N ARG A 34 41.57 31.86 -7.06
CA ARG A 34 40.37 32.59 -6.67
C ARG A 34 39.09 31.84 -7.01
N ARG A 35 39.00 31.25 -8.23
CA ARG A 35 37.87 30.40 -8.64
C ARG A 35 37.73 29.18 -7.71
N ARG A 36 38.83 28.48 -7.41
CA ARG A 36 38.81 27.34 -6.48
C ARG A 36 38.32 27.72 -5.09
N ARG A 37 38.77 28.90 -4.56
CA ARG A 37 38.28 29.41 -3.26
C ARG A 37 36.81 29.74 -3.30
N ILE A 38 36.31 30.38 -4.35
CA ILE A 38 34.88 30.69 -4.51
C ILE A 38 34.07 29.41 -4.58
N ILE A 39 34.48 28.42 -5.36
CA ILE A 39 33.81 27.11 -5.43
C ILE A 39 33.77 26.43 -4.06
N LEU A 40 34.86 26.47 -3.32
CA LEU A 40 34.93 25.88 -1.98
C LEU A 40 34.00 26.60 -1.00
N ILE A 41 33.95 27.93 -1.05
CA ILE A 41 33.02 28.73 -0.21
C ILE A 41 31.58 28.39 -0.56
N VAL A 42 31.22 28.37 -1.86
CA VAL A 42 29.88 27.99 -2.31
C VAL A 42 29.53 26.58 -1.83
N PHE A 43 30.44 25.62 -1.95
CA PHE A 43 30.24 24.26 -1.50
C PHE A 43 30.01 24.18 0.03
N LEU A 44 30.79 24.91 0.82
CA LEU A 44 30.60 24.97 2.28
C LEU A 44 29.27 25.63 2.65
N VAL A 45 28.84 26.67 1.92
CA VAL A 45 27.53 27.32 2.12
C VAL A 45 26.40 26.32 1.80
N LEU A 46 26.52 25.54 0.71
CA LEU A 46 25.52 24.52 0.37
C LEU A 46 25.45 23.41 1.43
N ILE A 47 26.60 22.95 1.95
CA ILE A 47 26.64 21.99 3.06
C ILE A 47 25.95 22.57 4.31
N ALA A 48 26.23 23.82 4.65
CA ALA A 48 25.63 24.48 5.80
C ALA A 48 24.11 24.62 5.65
N LEU A 49 23.63 25.01 4.46
CA LEU A 49 22.20 25.08 4.14
C LEU A 49 21.55 23.70 4.23
N TYR A 50 22.19 22.67 3.65
CA TYR A 50 21.71 21.29 3.72
C TYR A 50 21.60 20.81 5.18
N GLY A 51 22.61 21.11 5.99
CA GLY A 51 22.61 20.81 7.42
C GLY A 51 21.48 21.53 8.18
N ALA A 52 21.27 22.82 7.91
CA ALA A 52 20.20 23.58 8.53
C ALA A 52 18.80 23.00 8.20
N VAL A 53 18.58 22.64 6.93
CA VAL A 53 17.33 21.96 6.51
C VAL A 53 17.21 20.57 7.14
N SER A 54 18.31 19.85 7.29
CA SER A 54 18.29 18.55 7.98
C SER A 54 17.91 18.68 9.45
N VAL A 55 18.39 19.74 10.13
CA VAL A 55 17.97 20.04 11.52
C VAL A 55 16.47 20.36 11.59
N TYR A 56 15.93 21.11 10.64
CA TYR A 56 14.48 21.37 10.55
C TYR A 56 13.69 20.06 10.50
N PHE A 57 14.12 19.08 9.65
CA PHE A 57 13.48 17.79 9.54
C PHE A 57 13.75 16.81 10.70
N SER A 58 14.51 17.19 11.70
CA SER A 58 14.57 16.45 12.97
C SER A 58 13.30 16.65 13.81
N PHE A 59 12.49 17.68 13.50
CA PHE A 59 11.28 18.06 14.23
C PHE A 59 10.03 18.11 13.36
N HIS A 60 10.17 17.86 12.04
CA HIS A 60 9.08 17.95 11.07
C HIS A 60 9.09 16.73 10.16
N PHE A 61 7.91 16.34 9.68
CA PHE A 61 7.79 15.32 8.62
C PHE A 61 8.41 15.78 7.31
N PHE A 62 8.93 14.83 6.54
CA PHE A 62 9.45 15.08 5.20
C PHE A 62 8.37 15.57 4.23
N PRO A 63 8.75 16.24 3.12
CA PRO A 63 7.81 16.49 2.03
C PRO A 63 7.13 15.20 1.57
N ASN A 64 5.88 15.29 1.09
CA ASN A 64 5.09 14.17 0.59
C ASN A 64 4.89 13.03 1.61
N THR A 65 4.87 13.34 2.91
CA THR A 65 4.54 12.36 3.96
C THR A 65 3.03 12.30 4.18
N LYS A 66 2.50 11.09 4.22
CA LYS A 66 1.14 10.76 4.67
C LYS A 66 1.21 9.84 5.88
N VAL A 67 0.39 10.09 6.87
CA VAL A 67 0.17 9.19 8.02
C VAL A 67 -1.28 8.73 7.96
N ASN A 68 -1.51 7.43 7.89
CA ASN A 68 -2.83 6.80 7.72
C ASN A 68 -3.65 7.44 6.58
N GLY A 69 -2.99 7.75 5.45
CA GLY A 69 -3.62 8.36 4.28
C GLY A 69 -3.76 9.88 4.34
N VAL A 70 -3.66 10.53 5.51
CA VAL A 70 -3.74 11.98 5.69
C VAL A 70 -2.38 12.63 5.45
N GLY A 71 -2.37 13.75 4.70
CA GLY A 71 -1.14 14.48 4.35
C GLY A 71 -0.62 15.33 5.49
N PHE A 72 0.62 15.04 5.95
CA PHE A 72 1.33 15.79 6.98
C PHE A 72 2.71 16.27 6.52
N SER A 73 2.83 16.61 5.24
CA SER A 73 4.07 17.18 4.68
C SER A 73 4.49 18.42 5.47
N LEU A 74 5.76 18.47 5.91
CA LEU A 74 6.37 19.58 6.61
C LEU A 74 5.74 19.93 7.98
N SER A 75 4.83 19.11 8.49
CA SER A 75 4.16 19.35 9.76
C SER A 75 5.03 18.94 10.94
N SER A 76 4.97 19.73 12.02
CA SER A 76 5.51 19.34 13.32
C SER A 76 4.57 18.37 14.05
N ALA A 77 5.07 17.73 15.11
CA ALA A 77 4.23 16.87 15.95
C ALA A 77 3.04 17.62 16.53
N GLU A 78 3.25 18.85 17.00
CA GLU A 78 2.20 19.70 17.56
C GLU A 78 1.10 20.02 16.55
N GLN A 79 1.47 20.29 15.30
CA GLN A 79 0.51 20.55 14.22
C GLN A 79 -0.32 19.29 13.88
N VAL A 80 0.31 18.11 13.85
CA VAL A 80 -0.38 16.85 13.66
C VAL A 80 -1.35 16.58 14.80
N GLN A 81 -0.91 16.73 16.04
CA GLN A 81 -1.74 16.54 17.23
C GLN A 81 -2.94 17.49 17.26
N ALA A 82 -2.73 18.77 16.91
CA ALA A 82 -3.81 19.74 16.82
C ALA A 82 -4.84 19.37 15.74
N HIS A 83 -4.38 18.93 14.58
CA HIS A 83 -5.24 18.45 13.50
C HIS A 83 -6.03 17.21 13.93
N MET A 84 -5.36 16.20 14.51
CA MET A 84 -5.99 14.97 14.96
C MET A 84 -7.07 15.22 16.03
N LYS A 85 -6.80 16.14 16.96
CA LYS A 85 -7.78 16.54 17.99
C LYS A 85 -9.07 17.13 17.40
N GLU A 86 -8.96 17.82 16.28
CA GLU A 86 -10.13 18.40 15.60
C GLU A 86 -10.85 17.33 14.77
N GLU A 87 -10.11 16.51 14.04
CA GLU A 87 -10.64 15.43 13.19
C GLU A 87 -11.39 14.36 14.00
N VAL A 88 -10.92 14.01 15.20
CA VAL A 88 -11.58 13.02 16.07
C VAL A 88 -13.02 13.37 16.38
N LYS A 89 -13.37 14.66 16.44
CA LYS A 89 -14.75 15.11 16.73
C LYS A 89 -15.76 14.71 15.66
N GLY A 90 -15.30 14.60 14.43
CA GLY A 90 -16.14 14.22 13.28
C GLY A 90 -15.82 12.84 12.71
N TYR A 91 -15.05 12.02 13.45
CA TYR A 91 -14.60 10.73 12.95
C TYR A 91 -15.76 9.81 12.60
N THR A 92 -15.67 9.19 11.43
CA THR A 92 -16.56 8.14 10.97
C THR A 92 -15.73 7.13 10.18
N LEU A 93 -15.80 5.87 10.59
CA LEU A 93 -15.25 4.76 9.82
C LEU A 93 -16.31 4.25 8.85
N ARG A 94 -16.01 4.25 7.57
CA ARG A 94 -16.82 3.65 6.51
C ARG A 94 -16.26 2.30 6.13
N MET A 95 -17.10 1.27 6.13
CA MET A 95 -16.76 -0.09 5.75
C MET A 95 -17.47 -0.43 4.44
N LYS A 96 -16.69 -0.79 3.41
CA LYS A 96 -17.24 -1.23 2.11
C LYS A 96 -17.46 -2.72 2.11
N GLU A 97 -18.67 -3.13 1.76
CA GLU A 97 -19.09 -4.51 1.66
C GLU A 97 -18.85 -5.10 0.26
N SER A 98 -18.82 -6.43 0.17
CA SER A 98 -18.55 -7.17 -1.07
C SER A 98 -19.64 -7.01 -2.12
N ASP A 99 -20.89 -6.78 -1.71
CA ASP A 99 -22.04 -6.57 -2.58
C ASP A 99 -22.24 -5.12 -3.02
N GLY A 100 -21.37 -4.20 -2.54
CA GLY A 100 -21.40 -2.76 -2.79
C GLY A 100 -22.16 -1.99 -1.71
N GLY A 101 -22.63 -2.65 -0.66
CA GLY A 101 -23.16 -2.03 0.56
C GLY A 101 -22.09 -1.24 1.31
N THR A 102 -22.53 -0.48 2.28
CA THR A 102 -21.62 0.35 3.11
C THR A 102 -22.17 0.47 4.51
N GLU A 103 -21.37 0.05 5.49
CA GLU A 103 -21.62 0.28 6.91
C GLU A 103 -20.81 1.45 7.45
N THR A 104 -21.26 2.05 8.53
CA THR A 104 -20.56 3.16 9.16
C THR A 104 -20.56 3.04 10.68
N ILE A 105 -19.41 3.36 11.29
CA ILE A 105 -19.31 3.52 12.75
C ILE A 105 -18.94 4.97 13.00
N SER A 106 -19.79 5.70 13.71
CA SER A 106 -19.49 7.05 14.14
C SER A 106 -18.62 7.05 15.40
N GLY A 107 -17.64 7.93 15.45
CA GLY A 107 -16.80 8.08 16.63
C GLY A 107 -17.58 8.45 17.89
N SER A 108 -18.71 9.18 17.74
CA SER A 108 -19.61 9.51 18.86
C SER A 108 -20.26 8.28 19.49
N ASP A 109 -20.48 7.21 18.71
CA ASP A 109 -21.16 6.00 19.17
C ASP A 109 -20.26 5.14 20.06
N ILE A 110 -18.94 5.33 19.91
CA ILE A 110 -17.91 4.61 20.65
C ILE A 110 -17.14 5.52 21.63
N ASP A 111 -17.60 6.73 21.87
CA ASP A 111 -16.92 7.75 22.70
C ASP A 111 -15.44 7.92 22.35
N ILE A 112 -15.13 8.09 21.05
CA ILE A 112 -13.76 8.26 20.63
C ILE A 112 -13.18 9.59 21.09
N GLU A 113 -12.00 9.56 21.68
CA GLU A 113 -11.27 10.73 22.15
C GLU A 113 -9.83 10.71 21.65
N TYR A 114 -9.32 11.88 21.29
CA TYR A 114 -7.89 12.03 21.03
C TYR A 114 -7.10 12.06 22.34
N VAL A 115 -6.11 11.19 22.43
CA VAL A 115 -5.16 11.17 23.56
C VAL A 115 -3.80 11.58 23.01
N ALA A 116 -3.33 12.75 23.42
CA ALA A 116 -1.98 13.20 23.08
C ALA A 116 -0.95 12.27 23.73
N ASP A 117 -0.17 11.60 22.90
CA ASP A 117 0.94 10.76 23.30
C ASP A 117 2.20 11.11 22.48
N ASP A 118 3.30 10.41 22.71
CA ASP A 118 4.56 10.63 22.01
C ASP A 118 4.67 9.84 20.69
N SER A 119 3.56 9.30 20.17
CA SER A 119 3.55 8.45 18.96
C SER A 119 4.02 9.25 17.72
N VAL A 120 3.51 10.46 17.56
CA VAL A 120 3.87 11.33 16.43
C VAL A 120 5.34 11.77 16.49
N GLU A 121 5.83 12.14 17.67
CA GLU A 121 7.24 12.48 17.90
C GLU A 121 8.15 11.27 17.61
N LYS A 122 7.73 10.06 17.99
CA LYS A 122 8.45 8.83 17.68
C LYS A 122 8.52 8.57 16.18
N LEU A 123 7.46 8.86 15.43
CA LEU A 123 7.46 8.76 13.97
C LEU A 123 8.47 9.71 13.34
N ILE A 124 8.49 10.98 13.77
CA ILE A 124 9.45 11.97 13.29
C ILE A 124 10.89 11.55 13.66
N LYS A 125 11.13 11.06 14.88
CA LYS A 125 12.45 10.59 15.32
C LYS A 125 12.96 9.35 14.57
N LYS A 126 12.07 8.53 14.00
CA LYS A 126 12.46 7.40 13.14
C LYS A 126 12.98 7.83 11.77
N GLN A 127 12.69 9.04 11.32
CA GLN A 127 13.23 9.58 10.08
C GLN A 127 14.74 9.83 10.23
N ASN A 128 15.51 9.54 9.18
CA ASN A 128 16.87 10.03 9.11
C ASN A 128 16.86 11.44 8.49
N PRO A 129 17.09 12.50 9.29
CA PRO A 129 16.95 13.88 8.80
C PRO A 129 17.83 14.21 7.60
N LEU A 130 18.96 13.49 7.42
CA LEU A 130 19.82 13.66 6.27
C LEU A 130 19.22 13.16 4.94
N LEU A 131 18.11 12.40 4.99
CA LEU A 131 17.45 11.87 3.79
C LEU A 131 16.24 12.70 3.36
N TRP A 132 16.03 13.89 3.94
CA TRP A 132 14.86 14.74 3.66
C TRP A 132 14.63 15.01 2.18
N ILE A 133 15.72 15.12 1.42
CA ILE A 133 15.68 15.42 -0.01
C ILE A 133 14.92 14.33 -0.81
N THR A 134 14.92 13.09 -0.32
CA THR A 134 14.18 11.99 -0.98
C THR A 134 12.67 12.20 -0.96
N GLY A 135 12.15 12.92 0.03
CA GLY A 135 10.75 13.27 0.13
C GLY A 135 10.25 14.20 -0.96
N LEU A 136 11.13 14.87 -1.72
CA LEU A 136 10.71 15.76 -2.81
C LEU A 136 10.10 14.98 -3.99
N TRP A 137 10.49 13.71 -4.18
CA TRP A 137 10.02 12.87 -5.29
C TRP A 137 9.49 11.49 -4.88
N LYS A 138 9.62 11.13 -3.60
CA LYS A 138 9.11 9.87 -3.08
C LYS A 138 8.07 10.14 -2.00
N GLN A 139 6.82 9.71 -2.23
CA GLN A 139 5.80 9.75 -1.20
C GLN A 139 6.13 8.73 -0.11
N GLN A 140 5.99 9.15 1.15
CA GLN A 140 6.10 8.29 2.32
C GLN A 140 4.71 8.05 2.88
N ASN A 141 4.29 6.79 2.91
CA ASN A 141 3.06 6.36 3.57
C ASN A 141 3.45 5.67 4.88
N ILE A 142 3.01 6.22 5.99
CA ILE A 142 3.29 5.73 7.32
C ILE A 142 1.97 5.24 7.90
N GLU A 143 1.90 3.97 8.24
CA GLU A 143 0.80 3.42 9.04
C GLU A 143 1.23 3.45 10.51
N SER A 144 0.41 4.03 11.35
CA SER A 144 0.66 4.11 12.79
C SER A 144 -0.66 4.21 13.54
N SER A 145 -0.70 3.59 14.72
CA SER A 145 -1.75 3.93 15.68
C SER A 145 -1.55 5.39 16.09
N VAL A 146 -2.59 6.17 15.94
CA VAL A 146 -2.64 7.54 16.43
C VAL A 146 -3.29 7.48 17.81
N GLY A 147 -2.81 8.26 18.76
CA GLY A 147 -3.30 8.24 20.13
C GLY A 147 -4.80 8.54 20.22
N VAL A 148 -5.61 7.54 19.93
CA VAL A 148 -7.07 7.57 20.14
C VAL A 148 -7.45 6.59 21.25
N LYS A 149 -8.42 6.98 22.05
CA LYS A 149 -9.07 6.15 23.05
C LYS A 149 -10.56 6.09 22.73
N TYR A 150 -11.16 4.96 22.92
CA TYR A 150 -12.60 4.75 22.75
C TYR A 150 -13.11 3.72 23.76
N ASP A 151 -14.41 3.66 23.96
CA ASP A 151 -15.06 2.66 24.77
C ASP A 151 -15.17 1.34 24.00
N LYS A 152 -14.48 0.30 24.49
CA LYS A 152 -14.46 -1.01 23.83
C LYS A 152 -15.79 -1.76 23.93
N ASP A 153 -16.52 -1.57 25.02
CA ASP A 153 -17.81 -2.23 25.22
C ASP A 153 -18.83 -1.64 24.27
N LYS A 154 -18.82 -0.30 24.11
CA LYS A 154 -19.64 0.38 23.11
C LYS A 154 -19.28 -0.01 21.68
N LEU A 155 -17.97 -0.15 21.38
CA LEU A 155 -17.56 -0.62 20.05
C LEU A 155 -18.10 -2.02 19.76
N THR A 156 -18.03 -2.93 20.74
CA THR A 156 -18.58 -4.27 20.59
C THR A 156 -20.10 -4.23 20.36
N GLU A 157 -20.82 -3.43 21.12
CA GLU A 157 -22.26 -3.25 20.95
C GLU A 157 -22.63 -2.66 19.59
N VAL A 158 -21.89 -1.67 19.13
CA VAL A 158 -22.08 -1.08 17.79
C VAL A 158 -21.83 -2.11 16.70
N ILE A 159 -20.74 -2.87 16.78
CA ILE A 159 -20.42 -3.93 15.80
C ILE A 159 -21.53 -4.98 15.75
N GLU A 160 -22.02 -5.46 16.90
CA GLU A 160 -23.08 -6.46 16.95
C GLU A 160 -24.43 -5.99 16.35
N ASN A 161 -24.66 -4.68 16.34
CA ASN A 161 -25.88 -4.07 15.80
C ASN A 161 -25.75 -3.59 14.34
N LEU A 162 -24.63 -3.82 13.66
CA LEU A 162 -24.50 -3.50 12.24
C LEU A 162 -25.40 -4.40 11.39
N ASP A 163 -25.96 -3.86 10.32
CA ASP A 163 -26.86 -4.62 9.44
C ASP A 163 -26.15 -5.83 8.81
N CYS A 164 -24.88 -5.69 8.46
CA CYS A 164 -24.08 -6.79 7.91
C CYS A 164 -23.81 -7.92 8.91
N MET A 165 -24.00 -7.70 10.22
CA MET A 165 -23.85 -8.72 11.27
C MET A 165 -25.12 -9.53 11.52
N ALA A 166 -26.28 -9.04 11.07
CA ALA A 166 -27.55 -9.75 11.21
C ALA A 166 -27.55 -11.01 10.33
N GLU A 167 -27.87 -12.16 10.91
CA GLU A 167 -27.84 -13.46 10.21
C GLU A 167 -28.77 -13.48 8.99
N GLU A 168 -29.90 -12.78 9.04
CA GLU A 168 -30.86 -12.66 7.93
C GLU A 168 -30.31 -11.90 6.72
N ASN A 169 -29.27 -11.08 6.90
CA ASN A 169 -28.63 -10.31 5.84
C ASN A 169 -27.39 -11.04 5.28
N GLN A 170 -27.03 -12.18 5.86
CA GLN A 170 -25.87 -12.93 5.45
C GLN A 170 -26.23 -14.11 4.55
N THR A 171 -25.48 -14.27 3.47
CA THR A 171 -25.53 -15.44 2.61
C THR A 171 -24.25 -16.23 2.76
N PRO A 172 -24.30 -17.56 3.00
CA PRO A 172 -23.10 -18.38 3.08
C PRO A 172 -22.41 -18.47 1.74
N SER A 173 -21.09 -18.54 1.76
CA SER A 173 -20.30 -18.87 0.57
C SER A 173 -20.55 -20.30 0.13
N VAL A 174 -20.62 -20.53 -1.17
CA VAL A 174 -20.80 -21.84 -1.77
C VAL A 174 -19.51 -22.26 -2.46
N SER A 175 -18.97 -23.41 -2.08
CA SER A 175 -17.78 -23.97 -2.71
C SER A 175 -18.01 -24.40 -4.15
N ALA A 176 -16.99 -24.28 -4.98
CA ALA A 176 -16.96 -24.91 -6.29
C ALA A 176 -17.19 -26.41 -6.15
N LYS A 177 -17.93 -27.00 -7.07
CA LYS A 177 -18.29 -28.43 -7.06
C LYS A 177 -18.51 -28.96 -8.47
N PRO A 178 -18.43 -30.27 -8.66
CA PRO A 178 -18.88 -30.92 -9.91
C PRO A 178 -20.37 -30.70 -10.12
N GLU A 179 -20.77 -30.29 -11.32
CA GLU A 179 -22.16 -30.16 -11.75
C GLU A 179 -22.35 -30.85 -13.11
N PHE A 180 -23.43 -31.64 -13.23
CA PHE A 180 -23.73 -32.35 -14.47
C PHE A 180 -24.39 -31.42 -15.48
N THR A 181 -23.79 -31.25 -16.65
CA THR A 181 -24.24 -30.34 -17.72
C THR A 181 -25.22 -31.00 -18.72
N GLY A 182 -25.57 -32.28 -18.51
CA GLY A 182 -26.37 -33.07 -19.42
C GLY A 182 -25.54 -34.07 -20.24
N GLU A 183 -24.22 -33.85 -20.33
CA GLU A 183 -23.28 -34.75 -21.05
C GLU A 183 -22.18 -35.24 -20.14
N LYS A 184 -21.65 -34.35 -19.29
CA LYS A 184 -20.50 -34.61 -18.40
C LYS A 184 -20.61 -33.75 -17.14
N PHE A 185 -19.80 -34.08 -16.13
CA PHE A 185 -19.58 -33.21 -15.00
C PHE A 185 -18.54 -32.14 -15.36
N GLU A 186 -18.88 -30.89 -15.08
CA GLU A 186 -17.97 -29.72 -15.18
C GLU A 186 -17.88 -29.03 -13.83
N VAL A 187 -16.82 -28.24 -13.63
CA VAL A 187 -16.64 -27.45 -12.41
C VAL A 187 -17.62 -26.28 -12.42
N ALA A 188 -18.61 -26.30 -11.53
CA ALA A 188 -19.39 -25.13 -11.19
C ALA A 188 -18.53 -24.24 -10.27
N ALA A 189 -18.35 -22.96 -10.64
CA ALA A 189 -17.53 -22.03 -9.88
C ALA A 189 -18.15 -21.76 -8.50
N GLU A 190 -17.28 -21.43 -7.56
CA GLU A 190 -17.67 -20.96 -6.24
C GLU A 190 -18.47 -19.67 -6.30
N GLN A 191 -19.29 -19.44 -5.27
CA GLN A 191 -19.96 -18.17 -5.04
C GLN A 191 -19.53 -17.63 -3.67
N ILE A 192 -18.96 -16.43 -3.67
CA ILE A 192 -18.60 -15.76 -2.42
C ILE A 192 -19.89 -15.14 -1.86
N GLY A 193 -20.23 -15.52 -0.64
CA GLY A 193 -21.36 -14.97 0.09
C GLY A 193 -21.02 -13.70 0.86
N THR A 194 -21.95 -13.26 1.70
CA THR A 194 -21.79 -12.09 2.58
C THR A 194 -21.63 -12.48 4.05
N ALA A 195 -21.49 -13.78 4.36
CA ALA A 195 -21.27 -14.24 5.73
C ALA A 195 -19.93 -13.75 6.27
N ILE A 196 -19.95 -13.08 7.43
CA ILE A 196 -18.82 -12.42 8.03
C ILE A 196 -18.13 -13.33 9.04
N ASP A 197 -16.79 -13.37 8.97
CA ASP A 197 -15.92 -13.84 10.05
C ASP A 197 -15.89 -12.78 11.15
N LYS A 198 -16.65 -13.00 12.24
CA LYS A 198 -16.86 -12.02 13.32
C LYS A 198 -15.55 -11.61 13.99
N ASP A 199 -14.61 -12.56 14.17
CA ASP A 199 -13.34 -12.30 14.84
C ASP A 199 -12.45 -11.42 13.94
N LYS A 200 -12.35 -11.76 12.68
CA LYS A 200 -11.58 -11.02 11.68
C LYS A 200 -12.14 -9.62 11.45
N PHE A 201 -13.46 -9.50 11.39
CA PHE A 201 -14.14 -8.21 11.28
C PHE A 201 -13.83 -7.30 12.47
N ALA A 202 -13.99 -7.81 13.71
CA ALA A 202 -13.72 -7.05 14.92
C ALA A 202 -12.24 -6.61 15.00
N GLU A 203 -11.30 -7.49 14.63
CA GLU A 203 -9.88 -7.17 14.52
C GLU A 203 -9.64 -6.04 13.51
N THR A 204 -10.23 -6.15 12.32
CA THR A 204 -10.08 -5.19 11.23
C THR A 204 -10.64 -3.82 11.60
N VAL A 205 -11.86 -3.76 12.17
CA VAL A 205 -12.47 -2.52 12.66
C VAL A 205 -11.63 -1.89 13.76
N THR A 206 -11.17 -2.69 14.73
CA THR A 206 -10.30 -2.22 15.81
C THR A 206 -9.00 -1.63 15.27
N LYS A 207 -8.37 -2.29 14.30
CA LYS A 207 -7.15 -1.81 13.64
C LYS A 207 -7.40 -0.51 12.89
N ALA A 208 -8.52 -0.43 12.15
CA ALA A 208 -8.91 0.77 11.40
C ALA A 208 -9.14 1.99 12.32
N ILE A 209 -9.88 1.80 13.43
CA ILE A 209 -10.11 2.86 14.43
C ILE A 209 -8.79 3.30 15.08
N ASN A 210 -7.94 2.37 15.51
CA ASN A 210 -6.65 2.67 16.10
C ASN A 210 -5.69 3.36 15.10
N GLY A 211 -5.82 3.04 13.81
CA GLY A 211 -5.11 3.68 12.72
C GLY A 211 -5.74 4.99 12.26
N PHE A 212 -6.88 5.38 12.85
CA PHE A 212 -7.66 6.54 12.45
C PHE A 212 -7.97 6.56 10.95
N GLN A 213 -8.29 5.38 10.40
CA GLN A 213 -8.68 5.24 9.01
C GLN A 213 -10.12 5.70 8.83
N SER A 214 -10.41 6.37 7.73
CA SER A 214 -11.78 6.81 7.40
C SER A 214 -12.56 5.78 6.59
N GLU A 215 -11.87 4.79 6.03
CA GLU A 215 -12.48 3.78 5.16
C GLU A 215 -11.71 2.46 5.23
N VAL A 216 -12.44 1.35 5.18
CA VAL A 216 -11.91 -0.01 5.07
C VAL A 216 -12.75 -0.81 4.08
N ASP A 217 -12.11 -1.68 3.32
CA ASP A 217 -12.73 -2.59 2.34
C ASP A 217 -12.70 -4.00 2.95
N LEU A 218 -13.88 -4.48 3.36
CA LEU A 218 -14.01 -5.74 4.11
C LEU A 218 -13.56 -6.96 3.31
N MET A 219 -13.68 -6.90 1.96
CA MET A 219 -13.20 -7.98 1.10
C MET A 219 -11.67 -8.04 1.05
N LYS A 220 -11.00 -6.88 1.00
CA LYS A 220 -9.54 -6.83 0.96
C LYS A 220 -8.88 -7.18 2.29
N GLU A 221 -9.62 -7.03 3.39
CA GLU A 221 -9.15 -7.36 4.73
C GLU A 221 -9.59 -8.77 5.17
N ASP A 222 -10.08 -9.59 4.22
CA ASP A 222 -10.47 -11.00 4.44
C ASP A 222 -11.52 -11.18 5.55
N CYS A 223 -12.50 -10.24 5.64
CA CYS A 223 -13.54 -10.26 6.67
C CYS A 223 -14.70 -11.22 6.38
N TYR A 224 -14.70 -11.91 5.24
CA TYR A 224 -15.76 -12.84 4.86
C TYR A 224 -15.33 -14.28 5.03
N ILE A 225 -16.31 -15.15 5.33
CA ILE A 225 -16.12 -16.60 5.33
C ILE A 225 -16.05 -17.05 3.87
N LEU A 226 -14.85 -17.40 3.43
CA LEU A 226 -14.60 -17.82 2.05
C LEU A 226 -15.04 -19.26 1.82
N PRO A 227 -15.35 -19.63 0.55
CA PRO A 227 -15.65 -21.01 0.18
C PRO A 227 -14.44 -21.91 0.39
N LYS A 228 -14.66 -23.14 0.82
CA LYS A 228 -13.59 -24.14 1.06
C LYS A 228 -12.84 -24.50 -0.21
N TYR A 229 -13.56 -24.61 -1.33
CA TYR A 229 -13.02 -24.93 -2.63
C TYR A 229 -13.37 -23.86 -3.65
N THR A 230 -12.40 -23.54 -4.50
CA THR A 230 -12.56 -22.64 -5.65
C THR A 230 -12.54 -23.45 -6.94
N LYS A 231 -12.91 -22.85 -8.05
CA LYS A 231 -12.84 -23.49 -9.38
C LYS A 231 -11.44 -23.96 -9.76
N ASP A 232 -10.39 -23.38 -9.15
CA ASP A 232 -9.00 -23.71 -9.38
C ASP A 232 -8.47 -24.76 -8.37
N SER A 233 -9.32 -25.25 -7.46
CA SER A 233 -8.95 -26.29 -6.49
C SER A 233 -8.76 -27.64 -7.18
N PRO A 234 -7.59 -28.30 -7.02
CA PRO A 234 -7.31 -29.58 -7.67
C PRO A 234 -8.30 -30.67 -7.25
N GLU A 235 -8.80 -30.65 -6.01
CA GLU A 235 -9.76 -31.61 -5.49
C GLU A 235 -11.07 -31.60 -6.29
N VAL A 236 -11.54 -30.43 -6.73
CA VAL A 236 -12.76 -30.32 -7.54
C VAL A 236 -12.53 -30.86 -8.96
N ALA A 237 -11.35 -30.55 -9.53
CA ALA A 237 -10.98 -31.06 -10.85
C ALA A 237 -10.86 -32.60 -10.86
N GLU A 238 -10.18 -33.18 -9.85
CA GLU A 238 -10.04 -34.61 -9.66
C GLU A 238 -11.42 -35.29 -9.46
N ALA A 239 -12.29 -34.65 -8.66
CA ALA A 239 -13.66 -35.15 -8.47
C ALA A 239 -14.45 -35.17 -9.80
N CYS A 240 -14.37 -34.09 -10.61
CA CYS A 240 -14.97 -34.05 -11.93
C CYS A 240 -14.45 -35.17 -12.85
N GLU A 241 -13.13 -35.41 -12.90
CA GLU A 241 -12.52 -36.44 -13.70
C GLU A 241 -13.01 -37.81 -13.25
N LYS A 242 -13.02 -38.10 -11.94
CA LYS A 242 -13.51 -39.35 -11.37
C LYS A 242 -14.98 -39.59 -11.72
N MET A 243 -15.85 -38.59 -11.47
CA MET A 243 -17.28 -38.70 -11.79
C MET A 243 -17.52 -38.94 -13.29
N ASN A 244 -16.75 -38.25 -14.16
CA ASN A 244 -16.85 -38.47 -15.60
C ASN A 244 -16.41 -39.88 -16.04
N SER A 245 -15.45 -40.47 -15.33
CA SER A 245 -15.03 -41.85 -15.64
C SER A 245 -16.12 -42.90 -15.39
N GLU A 246 -17.03 -42.60 -14.46
CA GLU A 246 -18.14 -43.49 -14.10
C GLU A 246 -19.36 -43.34 -15.06
N LEU A 247 -19.44 -42.27 -15.87
CA LEU A 247 -20.54 -42.02 -16.79
C LEU A 247 -20.55 -42.94 -18.02
N GLY A 248 -19.49 -43.68 -18.26
CA GLY A 248 -19.30 -44.45 -19.50
C GLY A 248 -20.18 -45.70 -19.66
N ALA A 249 -20.97 -46.04 -18.64
CA ALA A 249 -21.84 -47.20 -18.71
C ALA A 249 -23.16 -46.87 -19.47
N ASN A 250 -23.56 -47.79 -20.32
CA ASN A 250 -24.87 -47.76 -20.98
C ASN A 250 -25.46 -49.19 -20.91
N ILE A 251 -26.45 -49.36 -20.04
CA ILE A 251 -27.05 -50.66 -19.73
C ILE A 251 -28.50 -50.61 -20.14
N THR A 252 -28.89 -51.51 -21.04
CA THR A 252 -30.28 -51.74 -21.39
C THR A 252 -30.85 -52.90 -20.60
N LEU A 253 -31.82 -52.65 -19.79
CA LEU A 253 -32.56 -53.64 -19.00
C LEU A 253 -33.87 -53.98 -19.74
N ASP A 254 -34.02 -55.21 -20.18
CA ASP A 254 -35.22 -55.70 -20.88
C ASP A 254 -36.13 -56.45 -19.90
N PHE A 255 -37.28 -55.91 -19.64
CA PHE A 255 -38.33 -56.49 -18.77
C PHE A 255 -39.57 -56.86 -19.55
N SER A 256 -39.46 -57.19 -20.81
CA SER A 256 -40.55 -57.46 -21.76
C SER A 256 -41.97 -57.33 -21.15
N PRO A 257 -42.85 -56.40 -21.60
CA PRO A 257 -42.68 -55.57 -22.81
C PRO A 257 -41.97 -54.24 -22.60
N ASN A 258 -41.44 -53.92 -21.39
CA ASN A 258 -40.78 -52.67 -21.05
C ASN A 258 -39.26 -52.80 -21.15
N THR A 259 -38.63 -51.74 -21.58
CA THR A 259 -37.15 -51.60 -21.62
C THR A 259 -36.77 -50.35 -20.86
N GLU A 260 -35.82 -50.49 -19.96
CA GLU A 260 -35.23 -49.37 -19.20
C GLU A 260 -33.77 -49.19 -19.65
N VAL A 261 -33.35 -47.93 -19.82
CA VAL A 261 -31.97 -47.58 -20.19
C VAL A 261 -31.31 -46.83 -19.05
N VAL A 262 -30.23 -47.42 -18.57
CA VAL A 262 -29.35 -46.75 -17.60
C VAL A 262 -28.19 -46.13 -18.37
N ASP A 263 -28.28 -44.87 -18.66
CA ASP A 263 -27.28 -44.10 -19.40
C ASP A 263 -26.64 -43.03 -18.48
N SER A 264 -25.80 -42.16 -19.03
CA SER A 264 -25.12 -41.10 -18.29
C SER A 264 -26.08 -40.18 -17.54
N SER A 265 -27.29 -39.94 -18.06
CA SER A 265 -28.29 -39.05 -17.41
C SER A 265 -28.87 -39.68 -16.14
N VAL A 266 -29.02 -40.99 -16.13
CA VAL A 266 -29.46 -41.78 -14.97
C VAL A 266 -28.31 -41.92 -13.96
N ILE A 267 -27.13 -42.29 -14.45
CA ILE A 267 -25.93 -42.52 -13.63
C ILE A 267 -25.53 -41.22 -12.91
N SER A 268 -25.61 -40.07 -13.59
CA SER A 268 -25.25 -38.77 -13.00
C SER A 268 -26.08 -38.43 -11.75
N GLN A 269 -27.29 -38.97 -11.60
CA GLN A 269 -28.13 -38.76 -10.42
C GLN A 269 -27.72 -39.63 -9.22
N TRP A 270 -26.92 -40.65 -9.43
CA TRP A 270 -26.45 -41.61 -8.42
C TRP A 270 -25.05 -41.25 -7.89
N ILE A 271 -24.31 -40.43 -8.63
CA ILE A 271 -22.96 -40.02 -8.29
C ILE A 271 -23.02 -38.67 -7.57
N ALA A 272 -22.45 -38.60 -6.39
CA ALA A 272 -22.31 -37.38 -5.63
C ALA A 272 -20.93 -37.35 -4.93
N VAL A 273 -20.46 -36.17 -4.61
CA VAL A 273 -19.28 -35.99 -3.76
C VAL A 273 -19.70 -35.50 -2.39
N ASP A 274 -18.91 -35.84 -1.40
CA ASP A 274 -19.06 -35.31 -0.02
C ASP A 274 -18.41 -33.92 0.12
N ASP A 275 -18.40 -33.38 1.35
CA ASP A 275 -17.79 -32.10 1.69
C ASP A 275 -16.26 -32.07 1.52
N ASN A 276 -15.63 -33.20 1.23
CA ASN A 276 -14.20 -33.35 0.95
C ASN A 276 -13.91 -33.70 -0.52
N MET A 277 -14.92 -33.60 -1.41
CA MET A 277 -14.81 -33.91 -2.84
C MET A 277 -14.47 -35.37 -3.12
N GLN A 278 -14.93 -36.32 -2.26
CA GLN A 278 -14.70 -37.77 -2.42
C GLN A 278 -15.97 -38.52 -2.70
#